data_baae527145995f20396df335afbcf085
#
_entry.id   baae527145995f20396df335afbcf085
#
_cell.length_a   1.000
_cell.length_b   1.000
_cell.length_c   1.000
_cell.angle_alpha   90.00
_cell.angle_beta   90.00
_cell.angle_gamma   90.00
#
_symmetry.space_group_name_H-M   'P 1'
#
loop_
_entity.id
_entity.type
_entity.pdbx_description
1 polymer ?
#
loop_
_entity_poly.entity_id
_entity_poly.type
_entity_poly.pdbx_seq_one_letter_code
_entity_poly.pdbx_strand_id
1 'polypeptide(L)'
;MIYGYCRISTPRQNLERQVRNIRNNYPDAVIVREIYTGTKVQGRKEFTILLKKVASGDTLVFDSVSRMSRTAQEGYGIYEELYNRGVSLVFLKEPHINTSTYQQAIDSQLSMKINTGDLASDELMAGILNAVNGYILNLARKQILLAFEQSEKEVADLHQRTREGIETARLNGKQIGLPAGTKLVTKKSVESKRLIRKYSRDFEGALSDKECIVLIGISRGSYYKYKQALKAVDRETLEK
;
A
#
# COMPACT_ATOMS: atom_id res chain seq x y z
N MET A 1 -14.93 -12.02 -13.09
CA MET A 1 -13.47 -12.30 -13.09
C MET A 1 -12.91 -12.20 -11.67
N ILE A 2 -11.70 -12.77 -11.40
CA ILE A 2 -11.05 -12.67 -10.08
C ILE A 2 -9.79 -11.83 -10.20
N TYR A 3 -9.68 -10.78 -9.40
CA TYR A 3 -8.52 -9.90 -9.34
C TYR A 3 -7.85 -9.98 -7.98
N GLY A 4 -6.53 -10.13 -7.94
CA GLY A 4 -5.73 -10.11 -6.73
C GLY A 4 -4.93 -8.81 -6.64
N TYR A 5 -5.20 -7.96 -5.65
CA TYR A 5 -4.47 -6.71 -5.48
C TYR A 5 -3.35 -6.84 -4.45
N CYS A 6 -2.12 -6.55 -4.89
CA CYS A 6 -0.90 -6.60 -4.08
C CYS A 6 -0.24 -5.23 -4.02
N ARG A 7 0.14 -4.76 -2.81
CA ARG A 7 0.77 -3.46 -2.62
C ARG A 7 1.98 -3.53 -1.70
N ILE A 8 3.05 -2.81 -2.09
CA ILE A 8 4.23 -2.54 -1.26
C ILE A 8 4.49 -1.04 -1.15
N SER A 9 5.22 -0.66 -0.10
CA SER A 9 5.57 0.75 0.12
C SER A 9 6.83 1.17 -0.64
N THR A 10 7.77 0.25 -0.89
CA THR A 10 9.02 0.55 -1.60
C THR A 10 9.39 -0.56 -2.58
N PRO A 11 10.10 -0.26 -3.69
CA PRO A 11 10.51 -1.26 -4.67
C PRO A 11 11.43 -2.37 -4.10
N ARG A 12 12.03 -2.14 -2.92
CA ARG A 12 12.90 -3.13 -2.25
C ARG A 12 12.11 -4.21 -1.50
N GLN A 13 10.82 -3.97 -1.24
CA GLN A 13 9.95 -4.95 -0.59
C GLN A 13 9.50 -6.00 -1.59
N ASN A 14 9.35 -7.24 -1.13
CA ASN A 14 8.95 -8.35 -1.97
C ASN A 14 7.41 -8.52 -1.96
N LEU A 15 6.79 -8.47 -3.13
CA LEU A 15 5.36 -8.74 -3.35
C LEU A 15 5.03 -10.24 -3.40
N GLU A 16 6.04 -11.11 -3.62
CA GLU A 16 5.82 -12.53 -3.94
C GLU A 16 5.05 -13.28 -2.83
N ARG A 17 5.22 -12.86 -1.57
CA ARG A 17 4.43 -13.43 -0.47
C ARG A 17 2.93 -13.19 -0.66
N GLN A 18 2.55 -11.96 -1.01
CA GLN A 18 1.13 -11.60 -1.24
C GLN A 18 0.59 -12.32 -2.47
N VAL A 19 1.36 -12.34 -3.55
CA VAL A 19 1.00 -13.04 -4.79
C VAL A 19 0.78 -14.54 -4.54
N ARG A 20 1.71 -15.18 -3.82
CA ARG A 20 1.59 -16.60 -3.45
C ARG A 20 0.36 -16.86 -2.59
N ASN A 21 0.12 -16.03 -1.57
CA ASN A 21 -1.05 -16.19 -0.70
C ASN A 21 -2.37 -16.10 -1.49
N ILE A 22 -2.45 -15.16 -2.44
CA ILE A 22 -3.63 -15.01 -3.29
C ILE A 22 -3.77 -16.20 -4.23
N ARG A 23 -2.70 -16.59 -4.93
CA ARG A 23 -2.75 -17.70 -5.90
C ARG A 23 -3.00 -19.06 -5.28
N ASN A 24 -2.61 -19.29 -4.02
CA ASN A 24 -2.91 -20.52 -3.31
C ASN A 24 -4.42 -20.72 -3.11
N ASN A 25 -5.19 -19.64 -2.96
CA ASN A 25 -6.63 -19.69 -2.80
C ASN A 25 -7.39 -19.44 -4.11
N TYR A 26 -6.79 -18.66 -5.02
CA TYR A 26 -7.36 -18.23 -6.30
C TYR A 26 -6.29 -18.32 -7.40
N PRO A 27 -6.02 -19.53 -7.95
CA PRO A 27 -4.94 -19.76 -8.93
C PRO A 27 -5.07 -18.88 -10.18
N ASP A 28 -6.31 -18.68 -10.64
CA ASP A 28 -6.64 -17.93 -11.87
C ASP A 28 -6.78 -16.41 -11.65
N ALA A 29 -6.42 -15.90 -10.45
CA ALA A 29 -6.54 -14.48 -10.17
C ALA A 29 -5.57 -13.64 -11.01
N VAL A 30 -6.10 -12.61 -11.65
CA VAL A 30 -5.32 -11.57 -12.34
C VAL A 30 -4.66 -10.68 -11.30
N ILE A 31 -3.34 -10.77 -11.17
CA ILE A 31 -2.59 -10.04 -10.13
C ILE A 31 -2.30 -8.60 -10.57
N VAL A 32 -2.83 -7.65 -9.82
CA VAL A 32 -2.52 -6.21 -9.93
C VAL A 32 -1.49 -5.84 -8.87
N ARG A 33 -0.36 -5.29 -9.30
CA ARG A 33 0.80 -4.95 -8.45
C ARG A 33 0.96 -3.45 -8.36
N GLU A 34 1.08 -2.91 -7.16
CA GLU A 34 1.28 -1.49 -6.94
C GLU A 34 2.42 -1.19 -5.97
N ILE A 35 3.18 -0.14 -6.27
CA ILE A 35 4.22 0.40 -5.41
C ILE A 35 3.78 1.79 -4.99
N TYR A 36 3.37 1.93 -3.72
CA TYR A 36 2.86 3.19 -3.20
C TYR A 36 3.12 3.35 -1.70
N THR A 37 3.75 4.47 -1.32
CA THR A 37 4.14 4.77 0.07
C THR A 37 3.12 5.59 0.84
N GLY A 38 2.22 6.31 0.16
CA GLY A 38 1.22 7.17 0.79
C GLY A 38 0.17 6.43 1.63
N THR A 39 -0.56 7.14 2.45
CA THR A 39 -1.69 6.63 3.24
C THR A 39 -3.01 6.68 2.47
N LYS A 40 -3.23 7.72 1.67
CA LYS A 40 -4.47 7.93 0.90
C LYS A 40 -4.56 7.00 -0.30
N VAL A 41 -5.77 6.62 -0.71
CA VAL A 41 -6.02 5.85 -1.95
C VAL A 41 -5.74 6.72 -3.19
N GLN A 42 -6.00 8.02 -3.09
CA GLN A 42 -5.63 8.99 -4.13
C GLN A 42 -4.12 8.94 -4.41
N GLY A 43 -3.74 8.69 -5.68
CA GLY A 43 -2.35 8.49 -6.09
C GLY A 43 -1.95 7.02 -6.30
N ARG A 44 -2.80 6.06 -5.95
CA ARG A 44 -2.63 4.65 -6.29
C ARG A 44 -3.19 4.41 -7.70
N LYS A 45 -2.35 4.55 -8.71
CA LYS A 45 -2.76 4.49 -10.11
C LYS A 45 -3.40 3.15 -10.47
N GLU A 46 -2.73 2.06 -10.13
CA GLU A 46 -3.20 0.70 -10.46
C GLU A 46 -4.49 0.35 -9.70
N PHE A 47 -4.59 0.76 -8.43
CA PHE A 47 -5.82 0.54 -7.67
C PHE A 47 -6.99 1.35 -8.22
N THR A 48 -6.77 2.61 -8.60
CA THR A 48 -7.80 3.45 -9.20
C THR A 48 -8.30 2.90 -10.54
N ILE A 49 -7.39 2.37 -11.37
CA ILE A 49 -7.74 1.69 -12.62
C ILE A 49 -8.56 0.43 -12.32
N LEU A 50 -8.13 -0.37 -11.35
CA LEU A 50 -8.81 -1.59 -10.94
C LEU A 50 -10.23 -1.30 -10.44
N LEU A 51 -10.41 -0.29 -9.56
CA LEU A 51 -11.74 0.11 -9.05
C LEU A 51 -12.71 0.52 -10.17
N LYS A 52 -12.20 1.13 -11.24
CA LYS A 52 -13.00 1.48 -12.42
C LYS A 52 -13.32 0.27 -13.31
N LYS A 53 -12.44 -0.72 -13.33
CA LYS A 53 -12.53 -1.90 -14.20
C LYS A 53 -13.46 -2.96 -13.64
N VAL A 54 -13.48 -3.17 -12.31
CA VAL A 54 -14.30 -4.21 -11.69
C VAL A 54 -15.79 -3.93 -11.86
N ALA A 55 -16.55 -4.97 -12.20
CA ALA A 55 -17.98 -4.93 -12.43
C ALA A 55 -18.72 -5.90 -11.49
N SER A 56 -20.03 -5.83 -11.48
CA SER A 56 -20.89 -6.77 -10.73
C SER A 56 -20.57 -8.23 -11.09
N GLY A 57 -20.43 -9.08 -10.07
CA GLY A 57 -20.04 -10.48 -10.20
C GLY A 57 -18.53 -10.72 -10.24
N ASP A 58 -17.70 -9.67 -10.28
CA ASP A 58 -16.25 -9.81 -10.13
C ASP A 58 -15.87 -10.02 -8.66
N THR A 59 -14.71 -10.67 -8.44
CA THR A 59 -14.15 -10.87 -7.10
C THR A 59 -12.81 -10.13 -6.98
N LEU A 60 -12.65 -9.34 -5.93
CA LEU A 60 -11.42 -8.61 -5.61
C LEU A 60 -10.81 -9.17 -4.32
N VAL A 61 -9.61 -9.74 -4.43
CA VAL A 61 -8.92 -10.46 -3.36
C VAL A 61 -7.75 -9.63 -2.85
N PHE A 62 -7.67 -9.48 -1.52
CA PHE A 62 -6.58 -8.83 -0.78
C PHE A 62 -5.91 -9.80 0.18
N ASP A 63 -4.59 -9.71 0.36
CA ASP A 63 -3.87 -10.45 1.41
C ASP A 63 -4.34 -10.03 2.81
N SER A 64 -4.65 -8.74 3.00
CA SER A 64 -5.20 -8.17 4.24
C SER A 64 -5.88 -6.83 3.98
N VAL A 65 -6.69 -6.38 4.95
CA VAL A 65 -7.37 -5.08 4.96
C VAL A 65 -6.42 -3.91 4.68
N SER A 66 -5.21 -3.94 5.25
CA SER A 66 -4.18 -2.92 5.06
C SER A 66 -3.71 -2.75 3.61
N ARG A 67 -4.01 -3.70 2.72
CA ARG A 67 -3.71 -3.56 1.28
C ARG A 67 -4.75 -2.69 0.60
N MET A 68 -6.00 -2.80 1.00
CA MET A 68 -7.09 -1.99 0.48
C MET A 68 -6.98 -0.54 0.96
N SER A 69 -6.97 -0.28 2.26
CA SER A 69 -6.76 1.07 2.82
C SER A 69 -5.87 1.05 4.07
N ARG A 70 -5.32 2.21 4.41
CA ARG A 70 -4.59 2.47 5.66
C ARG A 70 -5.39 3.34 6.63
N THR A 71 -6.50 3.90 6.19
CA THR A 71 -7.43 4.65 7.03
C THR A 71 -8.77 3.93 7.07
N ALA A 72 -9.38 3.86 8.24
CA ALA A 72 -10.61 3.12 8.46
C ALA A 72 -11.76 3.71 7.65
N GLN A 73 -11.90 5.02 7.68
CA GLN A 73 -13.00 5.72 7.00
C GLN A 73 -12.97 5.51 5.47
N GLU A 74 -11.79 5.68 4.86
CA GLU A 74 -11.63 5.50 3.40
C GLU A 74 -11.84 4.03 3.01
N GLY A 75 -11.29 3.09 3.82
CA GLY A 75 -11.43 1.66 3.58
C GLY A 75 -12.87 1.20 3.65
N TYR A 76 -13.59 1.63 4.67
CA TYR A 76 -15.01 1.32 4.83
C TYR A 76 -15.85 1.89 3.67
N GLY A 77 -15.61 3.15 3.27
CA GLY A 77 -16.33 3.76 2.14
C GLY A 77 -16.12 3.01 0.82
N ILE A 78 -14.87 2.58 0.53
CA ILE A 78 -14.58 1.77 -0.66
C ILE A 78 -15.23 0.39 -0.57
N TYR A 79 -15.26 -0.21 0.62
CA TYR A 79 -15.92 -1.49 0.85
C TYR A 79 -17.41 -1.39 0.52
N GLU A 80 -18.11 -0.39 1.08
CA GLU A 80 -19.55 -0.17 0.81
C GLU A 80 -19.83 0.12 -0.68
N GLU A 81 -19.01 0.95 -1.32
CA GLU A 81 -19.16 1.26 -2.74
C GLU A 81 -19.07 -0.01 -3.59
N LEU A 82 -18.02 -0.83 -3.37
CA LEU A 82 -17.82 -2.06 -4.15
C LEU A 82 -18.91 -3.10 -3.86
N TYR A 83 -19.32 -3.24 -2.60
CA TYR A 83 -20.42 -4.12 -2.22
C TYR A 83 -21.72 -3.73 -2.93
N ASN A 84 -22.07 -2.44 -2.91
CA ASN A 84 -23.28 -1.92 -3.58
C ASN A 84 -23.21 -2.07 -5.10
N ARG A 85 -22.01 -2.14 -5.68
CA ARG A 85 -21.79 -2.44 -7.11
C ARG A 85 -21.87 -3.94 -7.42
N GLY A 86 -22.09 -4.80 -6.43
CA GLY A 86 -22.14 -6.24 -6.60
C GLY A 86 -20.77 -6.90 -6.81
N VAL A 87 -19.69 -6.26 -6.36
CA VAL A 87 -18.32 -6.81 -6.38
C VAL A 87 -18.09 -7.60 -5.10
N SER A 88 -17.61 -8.84 -5.22
CA SER A 88 -17.23 -9.66 -4.07
C SER A 88 -15.85 -9.28 -3.56
N LEU A 89 -15.73 -9.00 -2.25
CA LEU A 89 -14.48 -8.68 -1.57
C LEU A 89 -14.03 -9.84 -0.70
N VAL A 90 -12.76 -10.21 -0.82
CA VAL A 90 -12.13 -11.28 -0.05
C VAL A 90 -10.86 -10.78 0.60
N PHE A 91 -10.75 -10.95 1.92
CA PHE A 91 -9.59 -10.63 2.73
C PHE A 91 -9.04 -11.93 3.34
N LEU A 92 -7.88 -12.38 2.87
CA LEU A 92 -7.34 -13.70 3.25
C LEU A 92 -7.02 -13.82 4.75
N LYS A 93 -6.62 -12.71 5.38
CA LYS A 93 -6.29 -12.69 6.81
C LYS A 93 -7.46 -12.35 7.70
N GLU A 94 -8.44 -11.64 7.17
CA GLU A 94 -9.64 -11.19 7.88
C GLU A 94 -10.90 -11.75 7.20
N PRO A 95 -11.10 -13.08 7.16
CA PRO A 95 -12.21 -13.69 6.40
C PRO A 95 -13.60 -13.33 6.96
N HIS A 96 -13.68 -12.92 8.22
CA HIS A 96 -14.91 -12.51 8.87
C HIS A 96 -15.55 -11.24 8.29
N ILE A 97 -14.79 -10.47 7.48
CA ILE A 97 -15.30 -9.29 6.77
C ILE A 97 -15.43 -9.50 5.27
N ASN A 98 -15.30 -10.70 4.76
CA ASN A 98 -15.59 -10.99 3.36
C ASN A 98 -17.04 -10.65 3.04
N THR A 99 -17.30 -10.19 1.81
CA THR A 99 -18.67 -9.88 1.39
C THR A 99 -19.62 -11.08 1.48
N SER A 100 -19.10 -12.30 1.29
CA SER A 100 -19.87 -13.54 1.50
C SER A 100 -20.35 -13.69 2.94
N THR A 101 -19.52 -13.38 3.94
CA THR A 101 -19.90 -13.42 5.35
C THR A 101 -20.96 -12.36 5.67
N TYR A 102 -20.80 -11.15 5.10
CA TYR A 102 -21.79 -10.10 5.23
C TYR A 102 -23.12 -10.48 4.57
N GLN A 103 -23.08 -11.08 3.36
CA GLN A 103 -24.26 -11.57 2.66
C GLN A 103 -24.97 -12.69 3.46
N GLN A 104 -24.21 -13.62 4.05
CA GLN A 104 -24.79 -14.65 4.93
C GLN A 104 -25.53 -14.04 6.13
N ALA A 105 -25.01 -12.95 6.70
CA ALA A 105 -25.70 -12.23 7.77
C ALA A 105 -27.01 -11.59 7.29
N ILE A 106 -27.08 -11.14 6.04
CA ILE A 106 -28.30 -10.64 5.41
C ILE A 106 -29.27 -11.80 5.13
N ASP A 107 -28.78 -12.88 4.54
CA ASP A 107 -29.61 -14.03 4.14
C ASP A 107 -30.13 -14.80 5.35
N SER A 108 -29.41 -14.75 6.48
CA SER A 108 -29.85 -15.30 7.76
C SER A 108 -30.88 -14.43 8.50
N GLN A 109 -31.36 -13.33 7.85
CA GLN A 109 -32.44 -12.56 8.42
C GLN A 109 -33.64 -13.47 8.70
N LEU A 110 -34.17 -13.34 9.93
CA LEU A 110 -35.30 -14.10 10.37
C LEU A 110 -36.52 -13.69 9.54
N SER A 111 -36.85 -14.51 8.54
CA SER A 111 -38.09 -14.38 7.77
C SER A 111 -39.08 -15.42 8.26
N MET A 112 -39.80 -15.12 9.34
CA MET A 112 -40.94 -15.92 9.78
C MET A 112 -42.20 -15.26 9.23
N LYS A 113 -42.98 -15.99 8.44
CA LYS A 113 -44.38 -15.65 8.23
C LYS A 113 -45.14 -16.12 9.46
N ILE A 114 -45.32 -15.22 10.40
CA ILE A 114 -46.08 -15.45 11.61
C ILE A 114 -47.55 -15.21 11.25
N ASN A 115 -48.37 -16.20 11.48
CA ASN A 115 -49.81 -16.09 11.34
C ASN A 115 -50.42 -16.72 12.60
N THR A 116 -50.64 -15.89 13.62
CA THR A 116 -51.22 -16.29 14.90
C THR A 116 -52.73 -16.28 14.83
N GLY A 117 -53.33 -15.73 13.79
CA GLY A 117 -54.75 -15.49 13.66
C GLY A 117 -55.21 -14.19 14.32
N ASP A 118 -54.32 -13.47 14.99
CA ASP A 118 -54.56 -12.15 15.57
C ASP A 118 -53.65 -11.10 14.91
N LEU A 119 -54.26 -10.12 14.27
CA LEU A 119 -53.54 -9.09 13.50
C LEU A 119 -52.55 -8.27 14.35
N ALA A 120 -52.97 -7.94 15.59
CA ALA A 120 -52.11 -7.15 16.48
C ALA A 120 -50.85 -7.92 16.93
N SER A 121 -51.01 -9.22 17.17
CA SER A 121 -49.90 -10.11 17.52
C SER A 121 -48.96 -10.30 16.32
N ASP A 122 -49.50 -10.41 15.12
CA ASP A 122 -48.70 -10.56 13.90
C ASP A 122 -47.88 -9.27 13.59
N GLU A 123 -48.48 -8.08 13.75
CA GLU A 123 -47.80 -6.77 13.60
C GLU A 123 -46.70 -6.60 14.65
N LEU A 124 -46.93 -6.94 15.92
CA LEU A 124 -45.93 -6.87 16.98
C LEU A 124 -44.71 -7.76 16.63
N MET A 125 -44.98 -9.01 16.26
CA MET A 125 -43.91 -9.94 15.90
C MET A 125 -43.10 -9.51 14.67
N ALA A 126 -43.76 -9.00 13.64
CA ALA A 126 -43.10 -8.43 12.48
C ALA A 126 -42.20 -7.24 12.89
N GLY A 127 -42.66 -6.36 13.77
CA GLY A 127 -41.88 -5.26 14.33
C GLY A 127 -40.63 -5.72 15.07
N ILE A 128 -40.77 -6.74 15.93
CA ILE A 128 -39.63 -7.33 16.66
C ILE A 128 -38.60 -7.94 15.68
N LEU A 129 -39.06 -8.73 14.71
CA LEU A 129 -38.19 -9.36 13.72
C LEU A 129 -37.44 -8.32 12.89
N ASN A 130 -38.10 -7.26 12.46
CA ASN A 130 -37.46 -6.15 11.72
C ASN A 130 -36.40 -5.44 12.57
N ALA A 131 -36.66 -5.22 13.87
CA ALA A 131 -35.69 -4.62 14.77
C ALA A 131 -34.46 -5.54 14.99
N VAL A 132 -34.67 -6.84 15.18
CA VAL A 132 -33.57 -7.82 15.29
C VAL A 132 -32.74 -7.90 14.03
N ASN A 133 -33.39 -7.97 12.87
CA ASN A 133 -32.70 -7.98 11.59
C ASN A 133 -31.86 -6.70 11.35
N GLY A 134 -32.42 -5.54 11.68
CA GLY A 134 -31.71 -4.26 11.63
C GLY A 134 -30.49 -4.26 12.56
N TYR A 135 -30.60 -4.82 13.76
CA TYR A 135 -29.48 -4.96 14.69
C TYR A 135 -28.35 -5.86 14.12
N ILE A 136 -28.68 -7.02 13.53
CA ILE A 136 -27.72 -7.95 12.91
C ILE A 136 -26.95 -7.26 11.80
N LEU A 137 -27.61 -6.51 10.93
CA LEU A 137 -26.96 -5.75 9.87
C LEU A 137 -26.01 -4.67 10.39
N ASN A 138 -26.47 -3.92 11.41
CA ASN A 138 -25.63 -2.90 12.04
C ASN A 138 -24.41 -3.53 12.73
N LEU A 139 -24.54 -4.70 13.32
CA LEU A 139 -23.44 -5.44 13.93
C LEU A 139 -22.41 -5.87 12.88
N ALA A 140 -22.86 -6.40 11.73
CA ALA A 140 -21.99 -6.79 10.63
C ALA A 140 -21.23 -5.58 10.06
N ARG A 141 -21.90 -4.45 9.83
CA ARG A 141 -21.27 -3.17 9.43
C ARG A 141 -20.20 -2.72 10.42
N LYS A 142 -20.52 -2.79 11.71
CA LYS A 142 -19.59 -2.42 12.79
C LYS A 142 -18.35 -3.32 12.78
N GLN A 143 -18.49 -4.61 12.54
CA GLN A 143 -17.35 -5.54 12.44
C GLN A 143 -16.42 -5.19 11.28
N ILE A 144 -16.96 -4.82 10.12
CA ILE A 144 -16.17 -4.38 8.98
C ILE A 144 -15.37 -3.11 9.34
N LEU A 145 -16.05 -2.11 9.92
CA LEU A 145 -15.39 -0.87 10.35
C LEU A 145 -14.27 -1.14 11.37
N LEU A 146 -14.54 -1.97 12.38
CA LEU A 146 -13.55 -2.33 13.41
C LEU A 146 -12.31 -3.02 12.82
N ALA A 147 -12.45 -3.85 11.78
CA ALA A 147 -11.31 -4.48 11.14
C ALA A 147 -10.40 -3.44 10.44
N PHE A 148 -10.98 -2.41 9.83
CA PHE A 148 -10.20 -1.29 9.27
C PHE A 148 -9.56 -0.43 10.36
N GLU A 149 -10.28 -0.11 11.44
CA GLU A 149 -9.74 0.64 12.59
C GLU A 149 -8.58 -0.10 13.26
N GLN A 150 -8.71 -1.40 13.45
CA GLN A 150 -7.62 -2.24 13.98
C GLN A 150 -6.39 -2.22 13.07
N SER A 151 -6.59 -2.33 11.76
CA SER A 151 -5.49 -2.25 10.79
C SER A 151 -4.81 -0.88 10.79
N GLU A 152 -5.56 0.21 10.93
CA GLU A 152 -5.02 1.57 11.07
C GLU A 152 -4.19 1.71 12.35
N LYS A 153 -4.71 1.22 13.48
CA LYS A 153 -4.02 1.21 14.76
C LYS A 153 -2.71 0.41 14.72
N GLU A 154 -2.69 -0.77 14.09
CA GLU A 154 -1.46 -1.56 13.93
C GLU A 154 -0.35 -0.78 13.21
N VAL A 155 -0.69 0.01 12.19
CA VAL A 155 0.28 0.87 11.49
C VAL A 155 0.79 1.98 12.40
N ALA A 156 -0.08 2.63 13.18
CA ALA A 156 0.29 3.67 14.14
C ALA A 156 1.22 3.11 15.23
N ASP A 157 0.87 1.97 15.80
CA ASP A 157 1.66 1.28 16.83
C ASP A 157 3.05 0.87 16.30
N LEU A 158 3.14 0.40 15.05
CA LEU A 158 4.42 0.08 14.42
C LEU A 158 5.30 1.32 14.28
N HIS A 159 4.73 2.45 13.86
CA HIS A 159 5.45 3.71 13.77
C HIS A 159 5.92 4.20 15.14
N GLN A 160 5.08 4.08 16.16
CA GLN A 160 5.43 4.45 17.53
C GLN A 160 6.58 3.60 18.06
N ARG A 161 6.49 2.27 17.99
CA ARG A 161 7.55 1.34 18.41
C ARG A 161 8.87 1.62 17.69
N THR A 162 8.81 1.97 16.39
CA THR A 162 10.01 2.33 15.63
C THR A 162 10.65 3.61 16.18
N ARG A 163 9.87 4.65 16.50
CA ARG A 163 10.36 5.89 17.11
C ARG A 163 10.98 5.63 18.48
N GLU A 164 10.29 4.89 19.33
CA GLU A 164 10.78 4.52 20.67
C GLU A 164 12.07 3.68 20.59
N GLY A 165 12.15 2.75 19.64
CA GLY A 165 13.37 1.97 19.39
C GLY A 165 14.55 2.85 18.94
N ILE A 166 14.31 3.83 18.08
CA ILE A 166 15.33 4.80 17.65
C ILE A 166 15.78 5.66 18.84
N GLU A 167 14.85 6.13 19.66
CA GLU A 167 15.18 6.94 20.84
C GLU A 167 15.98 6.13 21.86
N THR A 168 15.56 4.92 22.15
CA THR A 168 16.31 3.98 23.01
C THR A 168 17.73 3.73 22.49
N ALA A 169 17.88 3.55 21.18
CA ALA A 169 19.20 3.38 20.57
C ALA A 169 20.07 4.64 20.72
N ARG A 170 19.46 5.84 20.60
CA ARG A 170 20.14 7.12 20.82
C ARG A 170 20.61 7.30 22.28
N LEU A 171 19.74 6.99 23.25
CA LEU A 171 20.06 7.05 24.68
C LEU A 171 21.18 6.06 25.05
N ASN A 172 21.25 4.91 24.41
CA ASN A 172 22.31 3.92 24.57
C ASN A 172 23.59 4.27 23.77
N GLY A 173 23.72 5.48 23.25
CA GLY A 173 24.92 5.94 22.54
C GLY A 173 25.14 5.30 21.16
N LYS A 174 24.14 4.57 20.60
CA LYS A 174 24.27 3.99 19.27
C LYS A 174 24.18 5.08 18.20
N GLN A 175 25.09 5.03 17.23
CA GLN A 175 25.04 5.90 16.06
C GLN A 175 23.78 5.62 15.25
N ILE A 176 22.91 6.65 15.09
CA ILE A 176 21.70 6.57 14.27
C ILE A 176 21.92 7.37 13.00
N GLY A 177 21.81 6.70 11.87
CA GLY A 177 22.11 7.28 10.57
C GLY A 177 23.60 7.27 10.25
N LEU A 178 23.98 8.05 9.24
CA LEU A 178 25.38 8.19 8.83
C LEU A 178 26.11 9.16 9.74
N PRO A 179 27.36 8.89 10.13
CA PRO A 179 28.19 9.84 10.88
C PRO A 179 28.29 11.19 10.13
N ALA A 180 28.38 12.28 10.89
CA ALA A 180 28.58 13.60 10.32
C ALA A 180 29.84 13.61 9.43
N GLY A 181 29.76 14.23 8.25
CA GLY A 181 30.86 14.27 7.30
C GLY A 181 31.02 13.05 6.38
N THR A 182 30.26 11.95 6.60
CA THR A 182 30.31 10.77 5.72
C THR A 182 29.74 11.12 4.34
N LYS A 183 30.57 11.03 3.29
CA LYS A 183 30.12 11.19 1.90
C LYS A 183 29.52 9.88 1.40
N LEU A 184 28.22 9.88 1.10
CA LEU A 184 27.54 8.72 0.49
C LEU A 184 28.09 8.48 -0.92
N VAL A 185 28.68 7.30 -1.13
CA VAL A 185 29.05 6.82 -2.46
C VAL A 185 27.90 5.95 -2.98
N THR A 186 27.10 6.51 -3.88
CA THR A 186 25.99 5.77 -4.51
C THR A 186 26.46 5.15 -5.83
N LYS A 187 25.83 4.05 -6.27
CA LYS A 187 26.09 3.45 -7.59
C LYS A 187 25.95 4.49 -8.70
N LYS A 188 24.94 5.37 -8.62
CA LYS A 188 24.73 6.46 -9.58
C LYS A 188 25.89 7.48 -9.57
N SER A 189 26.43 7.82 -8.39
CA SER A 189 27.57 8.76 -8.31
C SER A 189 28.86 8.17 -8.89
N VAL A 190 29.11 6.88 -8.67
CA VAL A 190 30.27 6.18 -9.25
C VAL A 190 30.15 6.15 -10.77
N GLU A 191 29.01 5.71 -11.30
CA GLU A 191 28.78 5.64 -12.74
C GLU A 191 28.83 7.02 -13.39
N SER A 192 28.20 8.04 -12.76
CA SER A 192 28.26 9.42 -13.28
C SER A 192 29.68 9.95 -13.32
N LYS A 193 30.52 9.71 -12.30
CA LYS A 193 31.93 10.10 -12.30
C LYS A 193 32.71 9.40 -13.41
N ARG A 194 32.46 8.11 -13.64
CA ARG A 194 33.07 7.34 -14.73
C ARG A 194 32.74 7.94 -16.11
N LEU A 195 31.46 8.29 -16.32
CA LEU A 195 31.00 8.89 -17.58
C LEU A 195 31.52 10.31 -17.76
N ILE A 196 31.59 11.12 -16.69
CA ILE A 196 32.22 12.47 -16.75
C ILE A 196 33.69 12.35 -17.19
N ARG A 197 34.44 11.42 -16.57
CA ARG A 197 35.85 11.21 -16.92
C ARG A 197 36.03 10.76 -18.38
N LYS A 198 35.09 9.97 -18.90
CA LYS A 198 35.15 9.45 -20.28
C LYS A 198 34.82 10.51 -21.33
N TYR A 199 33.87 11.39 -21.06
CA TYR A 199 33.28 12.24 -22.09
C TYR A 199 33.58 13.73 -21.96
N SER A 200 33.91 14.25 -20.79
CA SER A 200 34.12 15.68 -20.58
C SER A 200 35.49 16.15 -21.13
N ARG A 201 35.50 17.29 -21.80
CA ARG A 201 36.72 17.93 -22.31
C ARG A 201 37.79 18.17 -21.25
N ASP A 202 37.40 18.39 -20.00
CA ASP A 202 38.35 18.59 -18.90
C ASP A 202 39.13 17.30 -18.52
N PHE A 203 38.78 16.17 -19.09
CA PHE A 203 39.39 14.85 -18.90
C PHE A 203 39.66 14.18 -20.27
N GLU A 204 40.08 14.97 -21.26
CA GLU A 204 40.43 14.52 -22.63
C GLU A 204 39.25 13.93 -23.43
N GLY A 205 38.00 14.12 -22.97
CA GLY A 205 36.81 13.75 -23.72
C GLY A 205 36.41 14.80 -24.76
N ALA A 206 35.41 14.49 -25.59
CA ALA A 206 34.97 15.35 -26.70
C ALA A 206 33.84 16.32 -26.34
N LEU A 207 33.10 16.09 -25.24
CA LEU A 207 31.84 16.78 -24.93
C LEU A 207 32.04 17.98 -23.99
N SER A 208 31.27 19.04 -24.25
CA SER A 208 31.15 20.19 -23.34
C SER A 208 30.36 19.80 -22.07
N ASP A 209 30.44 20.64 -21.02
CA ASP A 209 29.73 20.41 -19.76
C ASP A 209 28.22 20.30 -19.96
N LYS A 210 27.62 21.10 -20.85
CA LYS A 210 26.18 21.04 -21.14
C LYS A 210 25.79 19.72 -21.77
N GLU A 211 26.55 19.24 -22.73
CA GLU A 211 26.33 17.98 -23.43
C GLU A 211 26.51 16.79 -22.49
N CYS A 212 27.53 16.82 -21.61
CA CYS A 212 27.73 15.81 -20.58
C CYS A 212 26.56 15.73 -19.58
N ILE A 213 26.03 16.87 -19.14
CA ILE A 213 24.89 16.92 -18.22
C ILE A 213 23.66 16.24 -18.84
N VAL A 214 23.37 16.52 -20.11
CA VAL A 214 22.28 15.92 -20.87
C VAL A 214 22.49 14.43 -21.07
N LEU A 215 23.68 14.02 -21.52
CA LEU A 215 24.03 12.62 -21.79
C LEU A 215 23.94 11.74 -20.53
N ILE A 216 24.43 12.24 -19.38
CA ILE A 216 24.49 11.48 -18.12
C ILE A 216 23.15 11.53 -17.37
N GLY A 217 22.27 12.49 -17.65
CA GLY A 217 20.97 12.64 -17.02
C GLY A 217 21.06 13.00 -15.52
N ILE A 218 22.00 13.90 -15.16
CA ILE A 218 22.17 14.40 -13.78
C ILE A 218 21.96 15.91 -13.72
N SER A 219 21.64 16.41 -12.51
CA SER A 219 21.49 17.85 -12.31
C SER A 219 22.83 18.58 -12.49
N ARG A 220 22.78 19.85 -12.92
CA ARG A 220 23.96 20.71 -13.08
C ARG A 220 24.80 20.78 -11.79
N GLY A 221 24.18 20.92 -10.62
CA GLY A 221 24.87 20.94 -9.34
C GLY A 221 25.60 19.63 -9.03
N SER A 222 24.99 18.47 -9.31
CA SER A 222 25.63 17.16 -9.15
C SER A 222 26.80 16.98 -10.11
N TYR A 223 26.66 17.45 -11.36
CA TYR A 223 27.71 17.38 -12.36
C TYR A 223 28.98 18.10 -11.89
N TYR A 224 28.87 19.38 -11.53
CA TYR A 224 30.02 20.17 -11.08
C TYR A 224 30.61 19.66 -9.78
N LYS A 225 29.81 19.18 -8.83
CA LYS A 225 30.29 18.53 -7.62
C LYS A 225 31.13 17.29 -7.93
N TYR A 226 30.71 16.45 -8.87
CA TYR A 226 31.45 15.25 -9.27
C TYR A 226 32.70 15.59 -10.08
N LYS A 227 32.61 16.59 -10.95
CA LYS A 227 33.75 17.09 -11.73
C LYS A 227 34.87 17.64 -10.83
N GLN A 228 34.51 18.45 -9.83
CA GLN A 228 35.48 18.94 -8.85
C GLN A 228 36.12 17.81 -8.04
N ALA A 229 35.33 16.82 -7.61
CA ALA A 229 35.84 15.67 -6.86
C ALA A 229 36.84 14.83 -7.72
N LEU A 230 36.63 14.73 -9.04
CA LEU A 230 37.57 14.07 -9.95
C LEU A 230 38.87 14.87 -10.13
N LYS A 231 38.77 16.19 -10.33
CA LYS A 231 39.94 17.07 -10.42
C LYS A 231 40.80 17.07 -9.17
N ALA A 232 40.19 16.97 -7.99
CA ALA A 232 40.91 16.87 -6.72
C ALA A 232 41.75 15.58 -6.62
N VAL A 233 41.16 14.44 -7.04
CA VAL A 233 41.87 13.15 -7.08
C VAL A 233 43.05 13.18 -8.08
N ASP A 234 42.86 13.78 -9.25
CA ASP A 234 43.92 13.85 -10.27
C ASP A 234 45.08 14.75 -9.80
N ARG A 235 44.82 15.84 -9.06
CA ARG A 235 45.87 16.67 -8.45
C ARG A 235 46.68 15.91 -7.39
N GLU A 236 45.99 15.19 -6.48
CA GLU A 236 46.68 14.36 -5.47
C GLU A 236 47.55 13.24 -6.06
N THR A 237 47.22 12.82 -7.30
CA THR A 237 47.96 11.76 -8.00
C THR A 237 49.20 12.32 -8.74
N LEU A 238 49.19 13.62 -9.10
CA LEU A 238 50.30 14.29 -9.75
C LEU A 238 51.35 14.86 -8.78
N GLU A 239 50.98 14.99 -7.48
CA GLU A 239 51.88 15.50 -6.41
C GLU A 239 52.60 14.35 -5.68
N LYS A 240 52.38 13.10 -6.05
CA LYS A 240 53.07 11.90 -5.58
C LYS A 240 53.98 11.30 -6.62
#